data_df8f47c543ddbc878cd9730019dde129
#
_entry.id   df8f47c543ddbc878cd9730019dde129
#
_cell.length_a   1.000
_cell.length_b   1.000
_cell.length_c   1.000
_cell.angle_alpha   90.00
_cell.angle_beta   90.00
_cell.angle_gamma   90.00
#
_symmetry.space_group_name_H-M   'P 1'
#
loop_
_entity.id
_entity.type
_entity.pdbx_description
1 polymer ?
#
loop_
_entity_poly.entity_id
_entity_poly.type
_entity_poly.pdbx_seq_one_letter_code
_entity_poly.pdbx_strand_id
1 'polypeptide(L)'
;MRRNQPFEVRGIDAVIFRLEQEYSNATRDKDPFTRDWKLFKTIRIEQKDNGSRTITYRPLSDAEKAQLSTKEEQEEYQLNKYKYVLEHLMEKYDINTINRYIDSCKYKDKLIRYMEEKLNAETTQPFEGSC
;
A
#
# COMPACT_ATOMS: atom_id res chain seq x y z
N MET A 1 -28.59 10.03 9.85
CA MET A 1 -28.18 9.69 9.48
C MET A 1 -27.33 9.48 9.42
N ARG A 2 -27.14 9.17 9.49
CA ARG A 2 -26.55 8.75 9.32
C ARG A 2 -25.73 8.88 8.89
N ARG A 3 -25.44 9.39 8.91
CA ARG A 3 -24.72 9.46 8.26
C ARG A 3 -23.54 9.12 8.21
N ASN A 4 -22.71 9.23 8.89
CA ASN A 4 -21.62 8.40 8.92
C ASN A 4 -21.48 7.56 7.78
N GLN A 5 -22.23 7.60 6.99
CA GLN A 5 -22.27 6.85 5.82
C GLN A 5 -21.03 6.94 4.97
N PRO A 6 -20.32 8.06 4.91
CA PRO A 6 -19.09 8.12 4.09
C PRO A 6 -18.03 7.11 4.52
N PHE A 7 -18.14 6.63 5.75
CA PHE A 7 -17.14 5.69 6.24
C PHE A 7 -17.59 4.25 6.16
N GLU A 8 -18.77 4.01 5.67
CA GLU A 8 -19.21 2.65 5.48
C GLU A 8 -18.58 2.06 4.25
N VAL A 9 -17.90 0.96 4.43
CA VAL A 9 -17.28 0.24 3.33
C VAL A 9 -17.94 -1.11 3.24
N ARG A 10 -18.48 -1.45 2.07
CA ARG A 10 -19.23 -2.68 1.90
C ARG A 10 -18.73 -3.49 0.73
N GLY A 11 -19.03 -4.78 0.77
CA GLY A 11 -18.70 -5.66 -0.31
C GLY A 11 -17.20 -5.71 -0.56
N ILE A 12 -16.84 -5.60 -1.83
CA ILE A 12 -15.45 -5.73 -2.21
C ILE A 12 -14.59 -4.57 -1.66
N ASP A 13 -15.17 -3.39 -1.53
CA ASP A 13 -14.42 -2.25 -1.00
C ASP A 13 -13.98 -2.52 0.44
N ALA A 14 -14.82 -3.16 1.23
CA ALA A 14 -14.47 -3.52 2.59
C ALA A 14 -13.34 -4.53 2.61
N VAL A 15 -13.38 -5.48 1.70
CA VAL A 15 -12.32 -6.49 1.60
C VAL A 15 -11.00 -5.84 1.21
N ILE A 16 -11.03 -4.96 0.22
CA ILE A 16 -9.84 -4.26 -0.22
C ILE A 16 -9.24 -3.44 0.92
N PHE A 17 -10.07 -2.69 1.62
CA PHE A 17 -9.61 -1.87 2.72
C PHE A 17 -8.94 -2.72 3.80
N ARG A 18 -9.56 -3.83 4.15
CA ARG A 18 -9.00 -4.73 5.16
C ARG A 18 -7.66 -5.31 4.72
N LEU A 19 -7.56 -5.72 3.45
CA LEU A 19 -6.33 -6.29 2.93
C LEU A 19 -5.21 -5.26 2.91
N GLU A 20 -5.52 -4.03 2.55
CA GLU A 20 -4.53 -2.95 2.57
C GLU A 20 -4.03 -2.70 3.98
N GLN A 21 -4.94 -2.71 4.95
CA GLN A 21 -4.57 -2.53 6.35
C GLN A 21 -3.70 -3.67 6.85
N GLU A 22 -4.05 -4.89 6.49
CA GLU A 22 -3.25 -6.06 6.87
C GLU A 22 -1.83 -5.95 6.33
N TYR A 23 -1.70 -5.57 5.08
CA TYR A 23 -0.39 -5.42 4.47
C TYR A 23 0.42 -4.32 5.16
N SER A 24 -0.21 -3.18 5.37
CA SER A 24 0.46 -2.05 6.01
C SER A 24 0.91 -2.40 7.42
N ASN A 25 0.08 -3.10 8.18
CA ASN A 25 0.43 -3.49 9.54
C ASN A 25 1.57 -4.50 9.56
N ALA A 26 1.55 -5.45 8.63
CA ALA A 26 2.57 -6.49 8.58
C ALA A 26 3.93 -5.97 8.11
N THR A 27 3.94 -4.87 7.35
CA THR A 27 5.16 -4.33 6.76
C THR A 27 5.50 -2.95 7.29
N ARG A 28 5.02 -2.62 8.48
CA ARG A 28 5.18 -1.28 9.03
C ARG A 28 6.65 -0.86 9.12
N ASP A 29 7.52 -1.78 9.49
CA ASP A 29 8.94 -1.49 9.62
C ASP A 29 9.64 -1.32 8.28
N LYS A 30 9.01 -1.78 7.20
CA LYS A 30 9.57 -1.68 5.85
C LYS A 30 8.92 -0.58 5.03
N ASP A 31 7.91 0.06 5.59
CA ASP A 31 7.13 1.08 4.90
C ASP A 31 7.95 2.36 4.76
N PRO A 32 8.31 2.76 3.54
CA PRO A 32 9.13 3.96 3.36
C PRO A 32 8.42 5.24 3.82
N PHE A 33 7.09 5.29 3.71
CA PHE A 33 6.35 6.46 4.16
C PHE A 33 6.37 6.59 5.68
N THR A 34 6.29 5.47 6.38
CA THR A 34 6.39 5.48 7.84
C THR A 34 7.78 5.90 8.28
N ARG A 35 8.81 5.44 7.58
CA ARG A 35 10.19 5.81 7.88
C ARG A 35 10.39 7.31 7.73
N ASP A 36 9.90 7.87 6.63
CA ASP A 36 10.00 9.30 6.38
C ASP A 36 9.24 10.10 7.43
N TRP A 37 8.05 9.65 7.76
CA TRP A 37 7.22 10.31 8.76
C TRP A 37 7.92 10.36 10.12
N LYS A 38 8.52 9.25 10.51
CA LYS A 38 9.23 9.19 11.79
C LYS A 38 10.41 10.15 11.83
N LEU A 39 11.12 10.27 10.73
CA LEU A 39 12.26 11.17 10.65
C LEU A 39 11.80 12.62 10.84
N PHE A 40 10.79 13.03 10.09
CA PHE A 40 10.27 14.39 10.22
C PHE A 40 9.70 14.66 11.61
N LYS A 41 9.02 13.69 12.17
CA LYS A 41 8.42 13.83 13.48
C LYS A 41 9.49 14.02 14.56
N THR A 42 10.59 13.30 14.42
CA THR A 42 11.66 13.33 15.42
C THR A 42 12.32 14.70 15.52
N ILE A 43 12.41 15.41 14.40
CA ILE A 43 13.20 16.65 14.37
C ILE A 43 12.40 17.93 14.55
N ARG A 44 11.09 17.84 14.74
CA ARG A 44 10.28 19.04 14.64
C ARG A 44 9.37 19.40 15.81
N ILE A 45 9.13 18.49 16.71
CA ILE A 45 8.13 18.72 17.73
C ILE A 45 8.75 19.40 18.94
N GLU A 46 8.22 20.56 19.30
CA GLU A 46 8.61 21.28 20.51
C GLU A 46 7.38 21.53 21.34
N GLN A 47 7.50 21.32 22.62
CA GLN A 47 6.42 21.60 23.55
C GLN A 47 6.76 22.81 24.40
N LYS A 48 5.84 23.75 24.48
CA LYS A 48 6.05 24.97 25.24
C LYS A 48 5.60 24.79 26.67
N ASP A 49 6.09 25.71 27.53
CA ASP A 49 5.79 25.64 28.95
C ASP A 49 4.32 25.75 29.24
N ASN A 50 3.58 26.47 28.41
CA ASN A 50 2.15 26.65 28.64
C ASN A 50 1.31 25.49 28.16
N GLY A 51 1.96 24.38 27.78
CA GLY A 51 1.26 23.18 27.33
C GLY A 51 0.96 23.13 25.84
N SER A 52 1.17 24.22 25.13
CA SER A 52 0.96 24.20 23.69
C SER A 52 2.15 23.59 22.99
N ARG A 53 1.92 23.11 21.78
CA ARG A 53 2.98 22.53 20.97
C ARG A 53 3.30 23.45 19.81
N THR A 54 4.58 23.62 19.56
CA THR A 54 5.03 24.30 18.37
C THR A 54 5.75 23.29 17.50
N ILE A 55 5.31 23.22 16.25
CA ILE A 55 5.99 22.37 15.28
C ILE A 55 6.90 23.26 14.48
N THR A 56 8.19 23.09 14.70
CA THR A 56 9.19 23.89 14.02
C THR A 56 9.84 23.03 12.95
N TYR A 57 9.73 23.48 11.72
CA TYR A 57 10.32 22.76 10.59
C TYR A 57 11.71 23.33 10.35
N ARG A 58 12.70 22.50 10.47
CA ARG A 58 14.04 22.86 10.06
C ARG A 58 14.43 22.05 8.83
N PRO A 59 15.32 22.57 8.00
CA PRO A 59 15.80 21.78 6.85
C PRO A 59 16.52 20.54 7.33
N LEU A 60 16.36 19.47 6.60
CA LEU A 60 17.08 18.26 6.87
C LEU A 60 18.53 18.41 6.46
N SER A 61 19.44 17.84 7.24
CA SER A 61 20.85 17.79 6.87
C SER A 61 21.02 16.81 5.71
N ASP A 62 22.20 16.84 5.08
CA ASP A 62 22.46 15.90 3.98
C ASP A 62 22.41 14.46 4.46
N ALA A 63 22.89 14.18 5.65
CA ALA A 63 22.82 12.84 6.22
C ALA A 63 21.39 12.39 6.46
N GLU A 64 20.56 13.32 6.94
CA GLU A 64 19.15 13.00 7.15
C GLU A 64 18.42 12.80 5.84
N LYS A 65 18.73 13.62 4.83
CA LYS A 65 18.12 13.45 3.51
C LYS A 65 18.46 12.10 2.91
N ALA A 66 19.64 11.60 3.19
CA ALA A 66 20.07 10.30 2.69
C ALA A 66 19.25 9.16 3.30
N GLN A 67 18.61 9.41 4.44
CA GLN A 67 17.76 8.41 5.09
C GLN A 67 16.34 8.38 4.56
N LEU A 68 15.94 9.42 3.81
CA LEU A 68 14.60 9.45 3.24
C LEU A 68 14.45 8.39 2.16
N SER A 69 13.23 7.92 2.01
CA SER A 69 12.96 6.92 0.99
C SER A 69 13.08 7.54 -0.39
N THR A 70 13.48 6.72 -1.35
CA THR A 70 13.54 7.16 -2.74
C THR A 70 12.17 6.97 -3.39
N LYS A 71 11.98 7.61 -4.53
CA LYS A 71 10.76 7.44 -5.28
C LYS A 71 10.59 5.99 -5.70
N GLU A 72 11.66 5.33 -6.06
CA GLU A 72 11.65 3.93 -6.46
C GLU A 72 11.20 3.04 -5.31
N GLU A 73 11.69 3.31 -4.10
CA GLU A 73 11.26 2.55 -2.94
C GLU A 73 9.77 2.72 -2.66
N GLN A 74 9.29 3.94 -2.79
CA GLN A 74 7.87 4.24 -2.56
C GLN A 74 6.99 3.54 -3.57
N GLU A 75 7.38 3.59 -4.84
CA GLU A 75 6.61 2.94 -5.90
C GLU A 75 6.60 1.43 -5.70
N GLU A 76 7.74 0.86 -5.36
CA GLU A 76 7.83 -0.58 -5.14
C GLU A 76 6.95 -1.02 -3.98
N TYR A 77 6.97 -0.27 -2.90
CA TYR A 77 6.14 -0.59 -1.74
C TYR A 77 4.65 -0.55 -2.10
N GLN A 78 4.23 0.50 -2.79
CA GLN A 78 2.83 0.64 -3.19
C GLN A 78 2.43 -0.46 -4.17
N LEU A 79 3.30 -0.77 -5.11
CA LEU A 79 3.03 -1.83 -6.07
C LEU A 79 2.87 -3.17 -5.37
N ASN A 80 3.74 -3.46 -4.41
CA ASN A 80 3.66 -4.71 -3.66
C ASN A 80 2.36 -4.79 -2.85
N LYS A 81 1.91 -3.66 -2.31
CA LYS A 81 0.63 -3.62 -1.62
C LYS A 81 -0.52 -3.96 -2.56
N TYR A 82 -0.51 -3.37 -3.73
CA TYR A 82 -1.54 -3.68 -4.73
C TYR A 82 -1.50 -5.14 -5.14
N LYS A 83 -0.31 -5.69 -5.30
CA LYS A 83 -0.16 -7.11 -5.65
C LYS A 83 -0.73 -8.01 -4.56
N TYR A 84 -0.48 -7.65 -3.31
CA TYR A 84 -1.00 -8.42 -2.18
C TYR A 84 -2.54 -8.46 -2.22
N VAL A 85 -3.16 -7.30 -2.42
CA VAL A 85 -4.62 -7.23 -2.52
C VAL A 85 -5.10 -8.01 -3.74
N LEU A 86 -4.45 -7.82 -4.87
CA LEU A 86 -4.84 -8.47 -6.11
C LEU A 86 -4.82 -9.99 -5.97
N GLU A 87 -3.78 -10.55 -5.38
CA GLU A 87 -3.70 -11.99 -5.19
C GLU A 87 -4.87 -12.54 -4.39
N HIS A 88 -5.25 -11.82 -3.34
CA HIS A 88 -6.38 -12.25 -2.52
C HIS A 88 -7.70 -12.13 -3.26
N LEU A 89 -7.84 -11.09 -4.08
CA LEU A 89 -9.06 -10.91 -4.85
C LEU A 89 -9.18 -12.00 -5.92
N MET A 90 -8.07 -12.41 -6.50
CA MET A 90 -8.08 -13.45 -7.53
C MET A 90 -8.57 -14.78 -6.98
N GLU A 91 -8.48 -14.99 -5.70
CA GLU A 91 -8.95 -16.23 -5.10
C GLU A 91 -10.47 -16.29 -4.94
N LYS A 92 -11.12 -15.12 -4.87
CA LYS A 92 -12.54 -15.07 -4.50
C LYS A 92 -13.45 -14.40 -5.51
N TYR A 93 -12.91 -13.58 -6.39
CA TYR A 93 -13.73 -12.75 -7.26
C TYR A 93 -13.46 -13.06 -8.72
N ASP A 94 -14.44 -12.71 -9.57
CA ASP A 94 -14.30 -12.97 -11.01
C ASP A 94 -13.40 -11.93 -11.66
N ILE A 95 -13.07 -12.21 -12.92
CA ILE A 95 -12.12 -11.39 -13.65
C ILE A 95 -12.64 -9.97 -13.86
N ASN A 96 -13.95 -9.80 -14.00
CA ASN A 96 -14.51 -8.48 -14.19
C ASN A 96 -14.32 -7.60 -12.95
N THR A 97 -14.51 -8.18 -11.79
CA THR A 97 -14.30 -7.48 -10.52
C THR A 97 -12.83 -7.13 -10.35
N ILE A 98 -11.96 -8.06 -10.68
CA ILE A 98 -10.52 -7.86 -10.56
C ILE A 98 -10.05 -6.77 -11.50
N ASN A 99 -10.53 -6.75 -12.74
CA ASN A 99 -10.18 -5.72 -13.70
C ASN A 99 -10.64 -4.35 -13.23
N ARG A 100 -11.79 -4.30 -12.58
CA ARG A 100 -12.30 -3.04 -12.05
C ARG A 100 -11.38 -2.50 -10.95
N TYR A 101 -10.89 -3.39 -10.10
CA TYR A 101 -9.94 -2.99 -9.07
C TYR A 101 -8.64 -2.48 -9.71
N ILE A 102 -8.12 -3.20 -10.69
CA ILE A 102 -6.89 -2.82 -11.36
C ILE A 102 -7.04 -1.46 -12.04
N ASP A 103 -8.20 -1.20 -12.65
CA ASP A 103 -8.44 0.07 -13.31
C ASP A 103 -8.39 1.25 -12.35
N SER A 104 -8.68 1.01 -11.08
CA SER A 104 -8.62 2.06 -10.07
C SER A 104 -7.24 2.25 -9.48
N CYS A 105 -6.29 1.41 -9.83
CA CYS A 105 -4.95 1.45 -9.25
C CYS A 105 -4.01 2.32 -10.08
N LYS A 106 -3.01 2.86 -9.40
CA LYS A 106 -2.05 3.75 -10.02
C LYS A 106 -1.12 3.04 -11.01
N TYR A 107 -0.76 1.81 -10.72
CA TYR A 107 0.21 1.07 -11.54
C TYR A 107 -0.50 -0.01 -12.35
N LYS A 108 -1.49 0.42 -13.09
CA LYS A 108 -2.38 -0.48 -13.81
C LYS A 108 -1.64 -1.46 -14.74
N ASP A 109 -0.73 -0.95 -15.55
CA ASP A 109 -0.04 -1.82 -16.53
C ASP A 109 0.79 -2.89 -15.85
N LYS A 110 1.46 -2.53 -14.77
CA LYS A 110 2.28 -3.48 -14.03
C LYS A 110 1.42 -4.54 -13.36
N LEU A 111 0.26 -4.15 -12.88
CA LEU A 111 -0.65 -5.09 -12.23
C LEU A 111 -1.29 -6.03 -13.24
N ILE A 112 -1.61 -5.53 -14.42
CA ILE A 112 -2.16 -6.39 -15.48
C ILE A 112 -1.13 -7.45 -15.85
N ARG A 113 0.12 -7.05 -16.02
CA ARG A 113 1.19 -8.00 -16.34
C ARG A 113 1.36 -9.01 -15.23
N TYR A 114 1.33 -8.56 -14.00
CA TYR A 114 1.47 -9.47 -12.86
C TYR A 114 0.33 -10.49 -12.83
N MET A 115 -0.89 -10.04 -13.05
CA MET A 115 -2.04 -10.94 -13.08
C MET A 115 -1.91 -11.97 -14.19
N GLU A 116 -1.49 -11.53 -15.36
CA GLU A 116 -1.31 -12.45 -16.50
C GLU A 116 -0.25 -13.49 -16.21
N GLU A 117 0.84 -13.08 -15.59
CA GLU A 117 1.89 -14.02 -15.22
C GLU A 117 1.39 -15.06 -14.22
N LYS A 118 0.60 -14.62 -13.25
CA LYS A 118 0.03 -15.53 -12.26
C LYS A 118 -0.91 -16.52 -12.90
N LEU A 119 -1.78 -16.06 -13.78
CA LEU A 119 -2.73 -16.93 -14.45
C LEU A 119 -2.02 -17.93 -15.34
N ASN A 120 -0.98 -17.50 -16.05
CA ASN A 120 -0.21 -18.39 -16.90
C ASN A 120 0.50 -19.46 -16.09
N ALA A 121 1.06 -19.06 -14.94
CA ALA A 121 1.75 -20.02 -14.08
C ALA A 121 0.79 -21.07 -13.56
N GLU A 122 -0.40 -20.65 -13.15
CA GLU A 122 -1.40 -21.59 -12.66
C GLU A 122 -1.90 -22.53 -13.74
N THR A 123 -2.04 -22.00 -14.94
CA THR A 123 -2.48 -22.81 -16.06
C THR A 123 -1.40 -23.84 -16.47
N THR A 124 -0.17 -23.40 -16.44
CA THR A 124 0.94 -24.24 -16.87
C THR A 124 1.25 -25.34 -15.85
N GLN A 125 1.14 -25.01 -14.59
CA GLN A 125 1.58 -25.90 -13.53
C GLN A 125 0.83 -27.23 -13.49
N PRO A 126 -0.50 -27.24 -13.52
CA PRO A 126 -1.21 -28.52 -13.54
C PRO A 126 -0.89 -29.35 -14.76
N PHE A 127 -0.65 -28.70 -15.87
CA PHE A 127 -0.33 -29.39 -17.09
C PHE A 127 1.01 -30.09 -16.99
N GLU A 128 1.98 -29.42 -16.42
CA GLU A 128 3.29 -30.04 -16.22
C GLU A 128 3.19 -31.19 -15.25
N GLY A 129 2.38 -31.04 -14.24
CA GLY A 129 2.20 -32.12 -13.29
C GLY A 129 1.58 -33.35 -13.88
N SER A 130 0.91 -33.20 -15.01
CA SER A 130 0.27 -34.32 -15.68
C SER A 130 1.24 -35.15 -16.48
N CYS A 131 2.35 -34.60 -16.78
CA CYS A 131 3.37 -35.33 -17.53
C CYS A 131 4.21 -36.26 -16.67
#